data_54ea52908cdeb5375419cecc69a03de7
#
_entry.id   54ea52908cdeb5375419cecc69a03de7
#
_cell.length_a   1.000
_cell.length_b   1.000
_cell.length_c   1.000
_cell.angle_alpha   90.00
_cell.angle_beta   90.00
_cell.angle_gamma   90.00
#
_symmetry.space_group_name_H-M   'P 1'
#
loop_
_entity.id
_entity.type
_entity.pdbx_description
1 polymer ?
#
loop_
_entity_poly.entity_id
_entity_poly.type
_entity_poly.pdbx_seq_one_letter_code
_entity_poly.pdbx_strand_id
1 'polypeptide(L)'
;MEKYKNNKLVVKHNKLIEFKGKMGLNELKLFSLVIADIKEQQDKIFKKYEINIDILKQTTEHKDFYNYMQEIAFNLENKRIIVENINEKGKRESYPIRLINRPKIVEDSKFLELYIDKDLIPYVLNLKKHFTQYQIENILRLNSRYSIRLYEIMKRWEFTEKKEVEINLEELRNYLGVEEKYSRFYDFERWVLKVAKEEINKYTDLEIDYEKIKTRQSITSVLFFIRSKTEDEKVYIEFLNEFYDIKDMQEKMGLKNENFNSRQIMSIYEKAVQMAGNEDINLFEYVRLNYLHIKDN
;
A
#
# COMPACT_ATOMS: atom_id res chain seq x y z
N MET A 1 6.66 -20.64 -1.87
CA MET A 1 7.10 -19.29 -2.29
C MET A 1 6.52 -18.24 -1.38
N GLU A 2 7.36 -17.61 -0.59
CA GLU A 2 6.95 -16.48 0.27
C GLU A 2 6.83 -15.20 -0.57
N LYS A 3 5.80 -15.12 -1.39
CA LYS A 3 5.72 -14.10 -2.43
C LYS A 3 5.53 -12.67 -1.91
N TYR A 4 4.99 -12.48 -0.70
CA TYR A 4 4.74 -11.17 -0.09
C TYR A 4 5.05 -11.10 1.42
N LYS A 5 5.53 -12.19 2.05
CA LYS A 5 5.91 -12.17 3.47
C LYS A 5 7.23 -11.42 3.65
N ASN A 6 7.12 -10.11 3.67
CA ASN A 6 8.22 -9.25 4.02
C ASN A 6 7.77 -8.39 5.20
N ASN A 7 7.67 -8.94 6.39
CA ASN A 7 7.17 -8.32 7.64
C ASN A 7 7.73 -6.90 7.90
N LYS A 8 7.97 -6.15 6.83
CA LYS A 8 8.52 -4.80 6.86
C LYS A 8 7.44 -3.79 7.22
N LEU A 9 7.73 -3.06 8.27
CA LEU A 9 6.83 -2.04 8.79
C LEU A 9 7.16 -0.67 8.23
N VAL A 10 6.26 -0.11 7.45
CA VAL A 10 6.30 1.29 7.02
C VAL A 10 5.86 2.17 8.17
N VAL A 11 6.67 3.16 8.54
CA VAL A 11 6.33 4.14 9.59
C VAL A 11 6.55 5.54 9.05
N LYS A 12 5.47 6.33 8.99
CA LYS A 12 5.48 7.69 8.45
C LYS A 12 4.88 8.67 9.46
N HIS A 13 5.46 9.83 9.61
CA HIS A 13 4.80 10.93 10.30
C HIS A 13 3.51 11.31 9.57
N ASN A 14 2.43 11.67 10.30
CA ASN A 14 1.13 11.96 9.71
C ASN A 14 1.16 13.07 8.64
N LYS A 15 2.04 14.06 8.80
CA LYS A 15 2.25 15.10 7.77
C LYS A 15 2.78 14.52 6.45
N LEU A 16 3.53 13.42 6.51
CA LEU A 16 4.00 12.73 5.31
C LEU A 16 2.90 11.89 4.65
N ILE A 17 1.85 11.54 5.40
CA ILE A 17 0.64 10.92 4.85
C ILE A 17 -0.25 11.96 4.16
N GLU A 18 -0.34 13.15 4.74
CA GLU A 18 -1.17 14.27 4.25
C GLU A 18 -0.48 15.14 3.19
N PHE A 19 0.68 14.74 2.68
CA PHE A 19 1.40 15.56 1.71
C PHE A 19 0.54 15.90 0.49
N LYS A 20 0.73 17.09 -0.02
CA LYS A 20 0.15 17.54 -1.29
C LYS A 20 1.15 17.25 -2.42
N GLY A 21 0.67 16.61 -3.47
CA GLY A 21 1.49 16.27 -4.63
C GLY A 21 1.04 14.98 -5.32
N LYS A 22 1.46 14.84 -6.57
CA LYS A 22 1.09 13.71 -7.43
C LYS A 22 2.24 12.69 -7.47
N MET A 23 1.99 11.51 -6.94
CA MET A 23 2.88 10.35 -7.08
C MET A 23 2.18 9.25 -7.88
N GLY A 24 2.94 8.58 -8.75
CA GLY A 24 2.48 7.40 -9.46
C GLY A 24 2.37 6.18 -8.54
N LEU A 25 1.69 5.12 -9.01
CA LEU A 25 1.51 3.89 -8.26
C LEU A 25 2.85 3.29 -7.80
N ASN A 26 3.76 3.07 -8.75
CA ASN A 26 5.05 2.44 -8.47
C ASN A 26 6.02 3.38 -7.73
N GLU A 27 5.87 4.70 -7.84
CA GLU A 27 6.58 5.66 -7.01
C GLU A 27 6.15 5.56 -5.54
N LEU A 28 4.84 5.42 -5.27
CA LEU A 28 4.31 5.23 -3.91
C LEU A 28 4.80 3.90 -3.30
N LYS A 29 4.75 2.81 -4.08
CA LYS A 29 5.26 1.49 -3.65
C LYS A 29 6.75 1.54 -3.34
N LEU A 30 7.57 2.08 -4.27
CA LEU A 30 9.01 2.22 -4.06
C LEU A 30 9.33 3.10 -2.86
N PHE A 31 8.68 4.24 -2.72
CA PHE A 31 8.90 5.14 -1.59
C PHE A 31 8.55 4.50 -0.25
N SER A 32 7.46 3.75 -0.18
CA SER A 32 7.08 3.03 1.03
C SER A 32 8.06 1.90 1.37
N LEU A 33 8.59 1.20 0.36
CA LEU A 33 9.64 0.20 0.56
C LEU A 33 10.93 0.85 1.10
N VAL A 34 11.33 1.99 0.54
CA VAL A 34 12.48 2.76 1.04
C VAL A 34 12.29 3.12 2.52
N ILE A 35 11.11 3.62 2.91
CA ILE A 35 10.84 3.97 4.31
C ILE A 35 10.88 2.75 5.22
N ALA A 36 10.35 1.61 4.81
CA ALA A 36 10.37 0.37 5.59
C ALA A 36 11.82 -0.10 5.83
N ASP A 37 12.67 -0.06 4.81
CA ASP A 37 14.07 -0.47 4.90
C ASP A 37 14.92 0.50 5.74
N ILE A 38 14.63 1.80 5.67
CA ILE A 38 15.32 2.81 6.51
C ILE A 38 15.09 2.53 7.99
N LYS A 39 13.87 2.16 8.38
CA LYS A 39 13.57 1.85 9.77
C LYS A 39 14.41 0.70 10.31
N GLU A 40 14.67 -0.32 9.50
CA GLU A 40 15.51 -1.46 9.88
C GLU A 40 17.01 -1.09 10.02
N GLN A 41 17.42 0.00 9.37
CA GLN A 41 18.81 0.46 9.32
C GLN A 41 19.08 1.72 10.18
N GLN A 42 18.33 1.92 11.26
CA GLN A 42 18.29 3.17 12.07
C GLN A 42 19.64 3.77 12.48
N ASP A 43 20.70 2.98 12.59
CA ASP A 43 22.03 3.45 13.01
C ASP A 43 22.83 4.17 11.92
N LYS A 44 22.24 4.39 10.73
CA LYS A 44 22.95 4.87 9.54
C LYS A 44 22.47 6.20 9.01
N ILE A 45 22.22 7.18 9.88
CA ILE A 45 21.90 8.56 9.46
C ILE A 45 23.02 9.09 8.56
N PHE A 46 22.66 9.66 7.39
CA PHE A 46 23.58 10.16 6.35
C PHE A 46 24.43 9.11 5.62
N LYS A 47 24.09 7.84 5.71
CA LYS A 47 24.75 6.78 4.94
C LYS A 47 23.96 6.40 3.68
N LYS A 48 24.67 5.74 2.79
CA LYS A 48 24.05 5.08 1.65
C LYS A 48 23.14 3.93 2.16
N TYR A 49 21.93 3.90 1.67
CA TYR A 49 20.98 2.80 1.88
C TYR A 49 20.96 1.89 0.67
N GLU A 50 20.83 0.61 0.92
CA GLU A 50 20.68 -0.43 -0.10
C GLU A 50 19.31 -1.09 0.08
N ILE A 51 18.42 -0.85 -0.87
CA ILE A 51 17.02 -1.28 -0.81
C ILE A 51 16.82 -2.45 -1.75
N ASN A 52 16.43 -3.61 -1.24
CA ASN A 52 16.08 -4.74 -2.08
C ASN A 52 14.74 -4.48 -2.79
N ILE A 53 14.81 -4.28 -4.12
CA ILE A 53 13.64 -3.95 -4.95
C ILE A 53 12.98 -5.16 -5.60
N ASP A 54 13.50 -6.37 -5.41
CA ASP A 54 12.93 -7.58 -6.04
C ASP A 54 11.49 -7.85 -5.63
N ILE A 55 11.10 -7.42 -4.42
CA ILE A 55 9.71 -7.52 -3.98
C ILE A 55 8.74 -6.76 -4.91
N LEU A 56 9.21 -5.72 -5.59
CA LEU A 56 8.41 -4.94 -6.51
C LEU A 56 8.23 -5.62 -7.89
N LYS A 57 9.02 -6.64 -8.22
CA LYS A 57 8.83 -7.44 -9.46
C LYS A 57 7.45 -8.06 -9.53
N GLN A 58 6.87 -8.37 -8.38
CA GLN A 58 5.56 -9.00 -8.28
C GLN A 58 4.41 -8.00 -8.47
N THR A 59 4.72 -6.71 -8.44
CA THR A 59 3.72 -5.62 -8.54
C THR A 59 3.68 -4.96 -9.91
N THR A 60 4.54 -5.38 -10.84
CA THR A 60 4.60 -4.86 -12.20
C THR A 60 5.06 -5.95 -13.18
N GLU A 61 4.46 -5.99 -14.36
CA GLU A 61 4.79 -6.93 -15.43
C GLU A 61 5.79 -6.34 -16.44
N HIS A 62 6.54 -5.31 -16.04
CA HIS A 62 7.48 -4.66 -16.97
C HIS A 62 8.61 -5.60 -17.37
N LYS A 63 8.81 -5.81 -18.68
CA LYS A 63 9.80 -6.77 -19.21
C LYS A 63 11.23 -6.45 -18.78
N ASP A 64 11.57 -5.17 -18.73
CA ASP A 64 12.85 -4.66 -18.26
C ASP A 64 12.67 -4.00 -16.91
N PHE A 65 12.54 -4.84 -15.89
CA PHE A 65 12.20 -4.40 -14.53
C PHE A 65 13.23 -3.42 -13.94
N TYR A 66 14.51 -3.68 -14.10
CA TYR A 66 15.55 -2.87 -13.45
C TYR A 66 15.67 -1.48 -14.06
N ASN A 67 15.67 -1.38 -15.39
CA ASN A 67 15.65 -0.08 -16.07
C ASN A 67 14.37 0.70 -15.76
N TYR A 68 13.23 0.02 -15.71
CA TYR A 68 11.99 0.64 -15.28
C TYR A 68 12.06 1.16 -13.84
N MET A 69 12.60 0.39 -12.91
CA MET A 69 12.75 0.83 -11.52
C MET A 69 13.76 1.96 -11.37
N GLN A 70 14.81 1.99 -12.21
CA GLN A 70 15.75 3.11 -12.28
C GLN A 70 15.04 4.40 -12.71
N GLU A 71 14.18 4.33 -13.72
CA GLU A 71 13.37 5.47 -14.16
C GLU A 71 12.43 5.95 -13.03
N ILE A 72 11.72 5.04 -12.37
CA ILE A 72 10.87 5.36 -11.22
C ILE A 72 11.67 6.03 -10.10
N ALA A 73 12.88 5.54 -9.80
CA ALA A 73 13.74 6.13 -8.77
C ALA A 73 14.24 7.54 -9.17
N PHE A 74 14.59 7.78 -10.43
CA PHE A 74 14.92 9.12 -10.92
C PHE A 74 13.73 10.08 -10.87
N ASN A 75 12.54 9.60 -11.21
CA ASN A 75 11.33 10.39 -11.08
C ASN A 75 11.06 10.76 -9.61
N LEU A 76 11.31 9.83 -8.69
CA LEU A 76 11.14 10.05 -7.25
C LEU A 76 12.18 11.05 -6.70
N GLU A 77 13.44 11.03 -7.16
CA GLU A 77 14.48 12.01 -6.82
C GLU A 77 14.09 13.43 -7.20
N ASN A 78 13.46 13.57 -8.36
CA ASN A 78 13.02 14.88 -8.87
C ASN A 78 11.74 15.39 -8.22
N LYS A 79 11.02 14.55 -7.48
CA LYS A 79 9.78 14.96 -6.80
C LYS A 79 10.06 15.76 -5.55
N ARG A 80 9.11 16.65 -5.28
CA ARG A 80 9.00 17.38 -4.03
C ARG A 80 7.62 17.19 -3.48
N ILE A 81 7.53 16.91 -2.21
CA ILE A 81 6.30 16.97 -1.44
C ILE A 81 6.27 18.25 -0.63
N ILE A 82 5.10 18.84 -0.50
CA ILE A 82 4.92 20.04 0.32
C ILE A 82 4.49 19.59 1.71
N VAL A 83 5.24 19.98 2.72
CA VAL A 83 4.91 19.75 4.13
C VAL A 83 4.55 21.08 4.77
N GLU A 84 3.43 21.08 5.48
CA GLU A 84 2.95 22.26 6.22
C GLU A 84 3.29 22.14 7.70
N ASN A 85 3.85 23.20 8.27
CA ASN A 85 4.17 23.32 9.69
C ASN A 85 3.58 24.59 10.29
N ILE A 86 3.50 24.61 11.61
CA ILE A 86 3.31 25.84 12.38
C ILE A 86 4.66 26.14 13.04
N ASN A 87 5.26 27.29 12.72
CA ASN A 87 6.52 27.70 13.29
C ASN A 87 6.38 28.16 14.76
N GLU A 88 7.49 28.45 15.41
CA GLU A 88 7.54 28.91 16.81
C GLU A 88 6.73 30.19 17.06
N LYS A 89 6.47 31.00 16.04
CA LYS A 89 5.65 32.22 16.09
C LYS A 89 4.16 31.97 15.83
N GLY A 90 3.71 30.68 15.75
CA GLY A 90 2.32 30.32 15.46
C GLY A 90 1.89 30.55 14.01
N LYS A 91 2.81 30.86 13.10
CA LYS A 91 2.48 31.08 11.68
C LYS A 91 2.63 29.79 10.89
N ARG A 92 1.72 29.59 9.92
CA ARG A 92 1.84 28.48 8.95
C ARG A 92 3.04 28.76 8.03
N GLU A 93 3.84 27.75 7.84
CA GLU A 93 4.91 27.71 6.85
C GLU A 93 4.81 26.40 6.05
N SER A 94 5.11 26.47 4.77
CA SER A 94 5.16 25.31 3.90
C SER A 94 6.47 25.31 3.14
N TYR A 95 7.08 24.15 3.02
CA TYR A 95 8.33 23.98 2.28
C TYR A 95 8.38 22.67 1.53
N PRO A 96 9.06 22.65 0.37
CA PRO A 96 9.23 21.42 -0.40
C PRO A 96 10.31 20.54 0.24
N ILE A 97 10.02 19.24 0.37
CA ILE A 97 10.98 18.23 0.80
C ILE A 97 11.29 17.32 -0.38
N ARG A 98 12.56 17.07 -0.62
CA ARG A 98 13.03 15.99 -1.49
C ARG A 98 12.94 14.67 -0.75
N LEU A 99 12.59 13.60 -1.47
CA LEU A 99 12.38 12.29 -0.85
C LEU A 99 13.68 11.49 -0.77
N ILE A 100 14.37 11.36 -1.90
CA ILE A 100 15.61 10.61 -2.02
C ILE A 100 16.64 11.42 -2.83
N ASN A 101 17.90 11.01 -2.71
CA ASN A 101 19.02 11.60 -3.45
C ASN A 101 19.89 10.49 -4.06
N ARG A 102 20.42 10.74 -5.26
CA ARG A 102 21.40 9.90 -5.97
C ARG A 102 20.98 8.44 -6.07
N PRO A 103 19.77 8.13 -6.55
CA PRO A 103 19.37 6.75 -6.74
C PRO A 103 20.22 6.09 -7.83
N LYS A 104 20.68 4.87 -7.58
CA LYS A 104 21.46 4.07 -8.51
C LYS A 104 21.09 2.61 -8.38
N ILE A 105 20.76 1.97 -9.49
CA ILE A 105 20.67 0.51 -9.58
C ILE A 105 21.96 0.03 -10.25
N VAL A 106 22.63 -0.91 -9.62
CA VAL A 106 23.80 -1.56 -10.22
C VAL A 106 23.30 -2.66 -11.14
N GLU A 107 23.87 -2.78 -12.34
CA GLU A 107 23.53 -3.85 -13.29
C GLU A 107 23.64 -5.22 -12.61
N ASP A 108 22.70 -6.10 -12.88
CA ASP A 108 22.54 -7.42 -12.25
C ASP A 108 22.34 -7.42 -10.72
N SER A 109 22.13 -6.26 -10.12
CA SER A 109 21.86 -6.13 -8.68
C SER A 109 20.37 -6.06 -8.39
N LYS A 110 19.97 -6.73 -7.29
CA LYS A 110 18.62 -6.63 -6.71
C LYS A 110 18.42 -5.36 -5.89
N PHE A 111 19.46 -4.53 -5.77
CA PHE A 111 19.49 -3.42 -4.83
C PHE A 111 19.48 -2.08 -5.55
N LEU A 112 18.61 -1.19 -5.04
CA LEU A 112 18.64 0.24 -5.31
C LEU A 112 19.49 0.91 -4.22
N GLU A 113 20.59 1.52 -4.60
CA GLU A 113 21.41 2.36 -3.74
C GLU A 113 20.87 3.80 -3.76
N LEU A 114 20.75 4.44 -2.60
CA LEU A 114 20.30 5.82 -2.51
C LEU A 114 20.72 6.49 -1.18
N TYR A 115 20.51 7.79 -1.10
CA TYR A 115 20.58 8.57 0.14
C TYR A 115 19.22 9.17 0.45
N ILE A 116 18.91 9.33 1.73
CA ILE A 116 17.71 10.03 2.19
C ILE A 116 18.01 11.51 2.30
N ASP A 117 17.06 12.32 1.88
CA ASP A 117 17.19 13.76 2.07
C ASP A 117 17.11 14.09 3.57
N LYS A 118 18.00 14.98 4.04
CA LYS A 118 18.07 15.37 5.46
C LYS A 118 16.74 15.92 5.98
N ASP A 119 16.00 16.62 5.14
CA ASP A 119 14.75 17.26 5.51
C ASP A 119 13.59 16.24 5.62
N LEU A 120 13.77 15.04 5.06
CA LEU A 120 12.83 13.91 5.22
C LEU A 120 13.02 13.16 6.54
N ILE A 121 14.24 13.15 7.10
CA ILE A 121 14.59 12.36 8.30
C ILE A 121 13.60 12.55 9.46
N PRO A 122 13.19 13.78 9.85
CA PRO A 122 12.24 13.98 10.94
C PRO A 122 10.86 13.35 10.74
N TYR A 123 10.53 12.96 9.50
CA TYR A 123 9.24 12.40 9.13
C TYR A 123 9.24 10.87 8.97
N VAL A 124 10.41 10.25 9.06
CA VAL A 124 10.57 8.79 8.85
C VAL A 124 11.37 8.08 9.93
N LEU A 125 12.19 8.80 10.72
CA LEU A 125 13.02 8.20 11.75
C LEU A 125 12.68 8.71 13.16
N ASN A 126 12.83 7.82 14.15
CA ASN A 126 12.67 8.13 15.57
C ASN A 126 11.33 8.78 15.94
N LEU A 127 10.28 8.41 15.24
CA LEU A 127 8.93 8.95 15.43
C LEU A 127 8.35 8.45 16.76
N LYS A 128 8.06 9.37 17.68
CA LYS A 128 7.46 9.08 18.99
C LYS A 128 5.97 9.40 19.07
N LYS A 129 5.50 10.34 18.22
CA LYS A 129 4.12 10.83 18.20
C LYS A 129 3.72 11.19 16.77
N HIS A 130 2.42 11.25 16.53
CA HIS A 130 1.84 11.70 15.25
C HIS A 130 2.35 10.91 14.04
N PHE A 131 2.46 9.59 14.19
CA PHE A 131 2.85 8.70 13.11
C PHE A 131 1.76 7.66 12.82
N THR A 132 1.82 7.12 11.63
CA THR A 132 1.01 5.99 11.16
C THR A 132 1.96 4.88 10.76
N GLN A 133 1.57 3.65 11.09
CA GLN A 133 2.35 2.46 10.75
C GLN A 133 1.45 1.39 10.14
N TYR A 134 2.01 0.64 9.20
CA TYR A 134 1.33 -0.48 8.53
C TYR A 134 2.35 -1.42 7.90
N GLN A 135 1.93 -2.68 7.69
CA GLN A 135 2.76 -3.66 6.96
C GLN A 135 2.77 -3.30 5.47
N ILE A 136 3.96 -3.38 4.83
CA ILE A 136 4.12 -2.98 3.42
C ILE A 136 3.26 -3.82 2.47
N GLU A 137 2.97 -5.06 2.80
CA GLU A 137 2.12 -5.98 2.05
C GLU A 137 0.75 -5.38 1.75
N ASN A 138 0.19 -4.61 2.69
CA ASN A 138 -1.11 -3.98 2.51
C ASN A 138 -1.18 -3.05 1.29
N ILE A 139 -0.06 -2.47 0.88
CA ILE A 139 -0.05 -1.56 -0.27
C ILE A 139 0.53 -2.19 -1.54
N LEU A 140 1.34 -3.25 -1.43
CA LEU A 140 1.96 -3.88 -2.61
C LEU A 140 0.93 -4.48 -3.56
N ARG A 141 -0.20 -4.95 -3.04
CA ARG A 141 -1.30 -5.55 -3.81
C ARG A 141 -2.28 -4.54 -4.39
N LEU A 142 -2.25 -3.29 -3.95
CA LEU A 142 -3.12 -2.25 -4.48
C LEU A 142 -2.64 -1.83 -5.88
N ASN A 143 -3.55 -1.77 -6.83
CA ASN A 143 -3.27 -1.43 -8.22
C ASN A 143 -3.64 0.00 -8.59
N SER A 144 -4.24 0.73 -7.66
CA SER A 144 -4.54 2.14 -7.80
C SER A 144 -3.72 3.00 -6.84
N ARG A 145 -3.11 4.05 -7.36
CA ARG A 145 -2.45 5.07 -6.52
C ARG A 145 -3.42 5.71 -5.51
N TYR A 146 -4.69 5.80 -5.88
CA TYR A 146 -5.73 6.36 -5.02
C TYR A 146 -6.04 5.43 -3.85
N SER A 147 -6.00 4.11 -4.08
CA SER A 147 -6.18 3.10 -3.05
C SER A 147 -5.05 3.16 -2.02
N ILE A 148 -3.79 3.29 -2.46
CA ILE A 148 -2.65 3.47 -1.54
C ILE A 148 -2.84 4.73 -0.70
N ARG A 149 -3.12 5.87 -1.34
CA ARG A 149 -3.28 7.15 -0.64
C ARG A 149 -4.45 7.12 0.34
N LEU A 150 -5.60 6.60 -0.08
CA LEU A 150 -6.77 6.50 0.79
C LEU A 150 -6.52 5.52 1.95
N TYR A 151 -5.89 4.38 1.69
CA TYR A 151 -5.50 3.43 2.73
C TYR A 151 -4.62 4.10 3.80
N GLU A 152 -3.58 4.82 3.42
CA GLU A 152 -2.70 5.52 4.35
C GLU A 152 -3.46 6.55 5.20
N ILE A 153 -4.39 7.29 4.60
CA ILE A 153 -5.24 8.26 5.31
C ILE A 153 -6.15 7.53 6.29
N MET A 154 -6.83 6.46 5.88
CA MET A 154 -7.71 5.69 6.77
C MET A 154 -6.93 5.03 7.90
N LYS A 155 -5.74 4.51 7.62
CA LYS A 155 -4.85 3.90 8.62
C LYS A 155 -4.46 4.87 9.74
N ARG A 156 -4.33 6.16 9.44
CA ARG A 156 -4.10 7.20 10.44
C ARG A 156 -5.26 7.32 11.44
N TRP A 157 -6.50 7.07 11.00
CA TRP A 157 -7.70 7.23 11.81
C TRP A 157 -8.19 5.91 12.44
N GLU A 158 -7.59 4.78 12.11
CA GLU A 158 -7.97 3.45 12.57
C GLU A 158 -8.07 3.34 14.12
N PHE A 159 -7.16 4.02 14.82
CA PHE A 159 -7.05 3.94 16.28
C PHE A 159 -7.77 5.06 17.03
N THR A 160 -8.56 5.86 16.33
CA THR A 160 -9.41 6.86 17.00
C THR A 160 -10.63 6.19 17.64
N GLU A 161 -11.15 6.78 18.72
CA GLU A 161 -12.31 6.22 19.44
C GLU A 161 -13.53 6.03 18.52
N LYS A 162 -13.79 7.00 17.67
CA LYS A 162 -14.95 6.97 16.75
C LYS A 162 -14.76 6.05 15.56
N LYS A 163 -13.53 5.74 15.16
CA LYS A 163 -13.21 4.99 13.94
C LYS A 163 -13.93 5.54 12.70
N GLU A 164 -14.11 6.85 12.68
CA GLU A 164 -14.72 7.60 11.59
C GLU A 164 -13.99 8.92 11.38
N VAL A 165 -14.00 9.41 10.15
CA VAL A 165 -13.42 10.71 9.79
C VAL A 165 -14.23 11.36 8.69
N GLU A 166 -14.64 12.60 8.92
CA GLU A 166 -15.18 13.48 7.87
C GLU A 166 -14.04 14.28 7.25
N ILE A 167 -13.89 14.17 5.93
CA ILE A 167 -12.88 14.92 5.17
C ILE A 167 -13.60 15.82 4.17
N ASN A 168 -13.26 17.11 4.17
CA ASN A 168 -13.75 18.06 3.19
C ASN A 168 -13.39 17.59 1.76
N LEU A 169 -14.29 17.78 0.79
CA LEU A 169 -14.11 17.25 -0.56
C LEU A 169 -12.88 17.85 -1.29
N GLU A 170 -12.61 19.12 -1.10
CA GLU A 170 -11.43 19.78 -1.67
C GLU A 170 -10.14 19.22 -1.05
N GLU A 171 -10.12 19.08 0.27
CA GLU A 171 -8.99 18.48 0.99
C GLU A 171 -8.75 17.01 0.57
N LEU A 172 -9.81 16.22 0.45
CA LEU A 172 -9.72 14.84 -0.02
C LEU A 172 -9.15 14.75 -1.45
N ARG A 173 -9.58 15.64 -2.34
CA ARG A 173 -9.01 15.74 -3.69
C ARG A 173 -7.53 16.08 -3.67
N ASN A 174 -7.12 17.02 -2.81
CA ASN A 174 -5.72 17.38 -2.61
C ASN A 174 -4.87 16.19 -2.12
N TYR A 175 -5.35 15.46 -1.12
CA TYR A 175 -4.67 14.27 -0.61
C TYR A 175 -4.51 13.16 -1.66
N LEU A 176 -5.49 13.01 -2.54
CA LEU A 176 -5.47 12.01 -3.60
C LEU A 176 -4.79 12.49 -4.89
N GLY A 177 -4.38 13.76 -4.96
CA GLY A 177 -3.70 14.39 -6.11
C GLY A 177 -4.61 14.44 -7.34
N VAL A 178 -5.88 14.79 -7.17
CA VAL A 178 -6.91 14.87 -8.23
C VAL A 178 -7.63 16.21 -8.28
N GLU A 179 -7.01 17.28 -7.82
CA GLU A 179 -7.57 18.62 -7.72
C GLU A 179 -8.14 19.11 -9.07
N GLU A 180 -7.41 18.80 -10.15
CA GLU A 180 -7.74 19.20 -11.52
C GLU A 180 -8.49 18.11 -12.32
N LYS A 181 -8.81 16.96 -11.69
CA LYS A 181 -9.47 15.83 -12.34
C LYS A 181 -10.83 15.55 -11.71
N TYR A 182 -11.69 14.91 -12.49
CA TYR A 182 -13.01 14.45 -12.00
C TYR A 182 -13.83 15.59 -11.38
N SER A 183 -14.01 16.71 -12.10
CA SER A 183 -14.75 17.91 -11.63
C SER A 183 -16.13 17.56 -11.06
N ARG A 184 -16.86 16.63 -11.69
CA ARG A 184 -18.12 16.09 -11.16
C ARG A 184 -17.85 15.07 -10.06
N PHE A 185 -18.59 15.16 -8.96
CA PHE A 185 -18.47 14.20 -7.86
C PHE A 185 -18.76 12.76 -8.31
N TYR A 186 -19.71 12.56 -9.23
CA TYR A 186 -20.03 11.24 -9.77
C TYR A 186 -18.80 10.54 -10.39
N ASP A 187 -18.00 11.25 -11.16
CA ASP A 187 -16.79 10.70 -11.78
C ASP A 187 -15.69 10.44 -10.73
N PHE A 188 -15.55 11.36 -9.75
CA PHE A 188 -14.64 11.16 -8.61
C PHE A 188 -15.04 9.93 -7.78
N GLU A 189 -16.32 9.78 -7.46
CA GLU A 189 -16.83 8.61 -6.75
C GLU A 189 -16.56 7.32 -7.53
N ARG A 190 -16.90 7.31 -8.83
CA ARG A 190 -16.78 6.12 -9.67
C ARG A 190 -15.34 5.66 -9.85
N TRP A 191 -14.43 6.58 -10.18
CA TRP A 191 -13.07 6.25 -10.61
C TRP A 191 -12.03 6.31 -9.49
N VAL A 192 -12.38 6.88 -8.35
CA VAL A 192 -11.46 7.04 -7.22
C VAL A 192 -12.00 6.33 -5.98
N LEU A 193 -13.14 6.78 -5.42
CA LEU A 193 -13.59 6.29 -4.12
C LEU A 193 -14.04 4.84 -4.15
N LYS A 194 -14.84 4.44 -5.16
CA LYS A 194 -15.32 3.04 -5.28
C LYS A 194 -14.15 2.07 -5.53
N VAL A 195 -13.25 2.42 -6.45
CA VAL A 195 -12.07 1.61 -6.74
C VAL A 195 -11.22 1.45 -5.48
N ALA A 196 -10.96 2.57 -4.77
CA ALA A 196 -10.16 2.51 -3.55
C ALA A 196 -10.83 1.70 -2.44
N LYS A 197 -12.16 1.86 -2.23
CA LYS A 197 -12.92 1.05 -1.27
C LYS A 197 -12.82 -0.45 -1.59
N GLU A 198 -13.06 -0.83 -2.84
CA GLU A 198 -13.01 -2.23 -3.27
C GLU A 198 -11.62 -2.85 -3.06
N GLU A 199 -10.55 -2.16 -3.47
CA GLU A 199 -9.19 -2.66 -3.29
C GLU A 199 -8.79 -2.73 -1.82
N ILE A 200 -9.06 -1.69 -1.02
CA ILE A 200 -8.74 -1.66 0.42
C ILE A 200 -9.46 -2.80 1.12
N ASN A 201 -10.76 -2.95 0.90
CA ASN A 201 -11.56 -3.98 1.54
C ASN A 201 -11.15 -5.40 1.11
N LYS A 202 -10.61 -5.56 -0.11
CA LYS A 202 -10.18 -6.86 -0.61
C LYS A 202 -8.78 -7.24 -0.18
N TYR A 203 -7.83 -6.30 -0.17
CA TYR A 203 -6.40 -6.63 -0.13
C TYR A 203 -5.66 -6.16 1.13
N THR A 204 -6.31 -5.40 2.02
CA THR A 204 -5.65 -4.84 3.20
C THR A 204 -6.25 -5.29 4.51
N ASP A 205 -5.61 -4.91 5.61
CA ASP A 205 -6.04 -5.14 6.98
C ASP A 205 -7.20 -4.23 7.44
N LEU A 206 -7.67 -3.34 6.56
CA LEU A 206 -8.81 -2.46 6.82
C LEU A 206 -10.05 -2.86 6.03
N GLU A 207 -11.20 -2.57 6.60
CA GLU A 207 -12.47 -2.44 5.91
C GLU A 207 -12.97 -1.01 6.05
N ILE A 208 -13.33 -0.39 4.94
CA ILE A 208 -13.84 0.98 4.91
C ILE A 208 -15.20 1.06 4.23
N ASP A 209 -16.01 1.99 4.68
CA ASP A 209 -17.20 2.46 3.98
C ASP A 209 -17.25 3.98 4.02
N TYR A 210 -18.14 4.60 3.26
CA TYR A 210 -18.29 6.05 3.28
C TYR A 210 -19.70 6.53 2.96
N GLU A 211 -20.03 7.71 3.49
CA GLU A 211 -21.24 8.46 3.20
C GLU A 211 -20.91 9.85 2.65
N LYS A 212 -21.83 10.37 1.83
CA LYS A 212 -21.71 11.70 1.23
C LYS A 212 -22.42 12.73 2.10
N ILE A 213 -21.70 13.71 2.58
CA ILE A 213 -22.26 14.82 3.34
C ILE A 213 -22.59 15.97 2.38
N LYS A 214 -23.82 16.44 2.45
CA LYS A 214 -24.32 17.52 1.59
C LYS A 214 -24.59 18.78 2.41
N THR A 215 -24.19 19.91 1.82
CA THR A 215 -24.66 21.23 2.25
C THR A 215 -25.55 21.78 1.15
N ARG A 216 -26.85 21.90 1.44
CA ARG A 216 -27.89 22.19 0.42
C ARG A 216 -27.90 21.10 -0.66
N GLN A 217 -27.58 21.45 -1.93
CA GLN A 217 -27.57 20.49 -3.05
C GLN A 217 -26.17 19.99 -3.42
N SER A 218 -25.12 20.54 -2.82
CA SER A 218 -23.75 20.21 -3.15
C SER A 218 -23.14 19.26 -2.12
N ILE A 219 -22.36 18.29 -2.58
CA ILE A 219 -21.55 17.44 -1.72
C ILE A 219 -20.33 18.25 -1.28
N THR A 220 -20.16 18.41 0.03
CA THR A 220 -19.09 19.22 0.63
C THR A 220 -18.02 18.42 1.32
N SER A 221 -18.37 17.20 1.80
CA SER A 221 -17.44 16.29 2.46
C SER A 221 -17.84 14.84 2.27
N VAL A 222 -16.94 13.96 2.66
CA VAL A 222 -17.13 12.51 2.70
C VAL A 222 -16.82 12.04 4.11
N LEU A 223 -17.77 11.35 4.75
CA LEU A 223 -17.61 10.70 6.03
C LEU A 223 -17.18 9.25 5.79
N PHE A 224 -16.02 8.87 6.24
CA PHE A 224 -15.49 7.50 6.17
C PHE A 224 -15.71 6.79 7.50
N PHE A 225 -16.09 5.51 7.42
CA PHE A 225 -16.12 4.56 8.51
C PHE A 225 -15.00 3.56 8.35
N ILE A 226 -14.29 3.23 9.44
CA ILE A 226 -13.08 2.45 9.42
C ILE A 226 -13.21 1.29 10.40
N ARG A 227 -12.94 0.08 9.95
CA ARG A 227 -12.87 -1.11 10.79
C ARG A 227 -11.54 -1.84 10.53
N SER A 228 -10.83 -2.18 11.59
CA SER A 228 -9.72 -3.13 11.51
C SER A 228 -10.27 -4.53 11.32
N LYS A 229 -9.70 -5.31 10.42
CA LYS A 229 -10.04 -6.72 10.27
C LYS A 229 -9.47 -7.55 11.41
N THR A 230 -10.17 -8.61 11.79
CA THR A 230 -9.69 -9.60 12.75
C THR A 230 -8.51 -10.40 12.18
N GLU A 231 -7.78 -11.11 13.03
CA GLU A 231 -6.68 -11.97 12.55
C GLU A 231 -7.20 -13.08 11.62
N ASP A 232 -8.34 -13.69 11.91
CA ASP A 232 -8.97 -14.71 11.05
C ASP A 232 -9.33 -14.14 9.67
N GLU A 233 -9.87 -12.90 9.63
CA GLU A 233 -10.18 -12.21 8.36
C GLU A 233 -8.90 -11.90 7.57
N LYS A 234 -7.80 -11.56 8.23
CA LYS A 234 -6.50 -11.34 7.58
C LYS A 234 -5.93 -12.62 6.99
N VAL A 235 -5.96 -13.71 7.76
CA VAL A 235 -5.53 -15.04 7.28
C VAL A 235 -6.36 -15.48 6.08
N TYR A 236 -7.68 -15.26 6.10
CA TYR A 236 -8.53 -15.56 4.95
C TYR A 236 -8.21 -14.72 3.72
N ILE A 237 -7.86 -13.45 3.91
CA ILE A 237 -7.42 -12.56 2.81
C ILE A 237 -6.09 -13.02 2.23
N GLU A 238 -5.13 -13.40 3.07
CA GLU A 238 -3.87 -13.97 2.61
C GLU A 238 -4.12 -15.23 1.78
N PHE A 239 -4.96 -16.12 2.27
CA PHE A 239 -5.39 -17.30 1.54
C PHE A 239 -6.00 -16.99 0.18
N LEU A 240 -6.96 -16.07 0.12
CA LEU A 240 -7.59 -15.66 -1.13
C LEU A 240 -6.57 -15.11 -2.13
N ASN A 241 -5.67 -14.28 -1.65
CA ASN A 241 -4.66 -13.65 -2.48
C ASN A 241 -3.71 -14.70 -3.08
N GLU A 242 -3.25 -15.67 -2.30
CA GLU A 242 -2.38 -16.73 -2.78
C GLU A 242 -3.11 -17.68 -3.72
N PHE A 243 -4.37 -18.01 -3.41
CA PHE A 243 -5.22 -18.82 -4.27
C PHE A 243 -5.38 -18.22 -5.66
N TYR A 244 -5.66 -16.92 -5.75
CA TYR A 244 -5.81 -16.22 -7.03
C TYR A 244 -4.47 -16.02 -7.76
N ASP A 245 -3.37 -15.78 -7.04
CA ASP A 245 -2.03 -15.69 -7.63
C ASP A 245 -1.60 -17.01 -8.29
N ILE A 246 -1.88 -18.16 -7.63
CA ILE A 246 -1.59 -19.48 -8.19
C ILE A 246 -2.47 -19.73 -9.41
N LYS A 247 -3.76 -19.40 -9.34
CA LYS A 247 -4.68 -19.54 -10.47
C LYS A 247 -4.22 -18.74 -11.69
N ASP A 248 -3.83 -17.49 -11.51
CA ASP A 248 -3.31 -16.63 -12.57
C ASP A 248 -2.02 -17.20 -13.19
N MET A 249 -1.14 -17.75 -12.35
CA MET A 249 0.08 -18.41 -12.82
C MET A 249 -0.24 -19.65 -13.67
N GLN A 250 -1.22 -20.48 -13.28
CA GLN A 250 -1.64 -21.63 -14.06
C GLN A 250 -2.26 -21.25 -15.41
N GLU A 251 -3.06 -20.18 -15.46
CA GLU A 251 -3.61 -19.65 -16.71
C GLU A 251 -2.49 -19.17 -17.66
N LYS A 252 -1.47 -18.48 -17.13
CA LYS A 252 -0.30 -18.05 -17.91
C LYS A 252 0.54 -19.22 -18.44
N MET A 253 0.51 -20.35 -17.75
CA MET A 253 1.17 -21.60 -18.19
C MET A 253 0.31 -22.44 -19.14
N GLY A 254 -0.91 -22.01 -19.49
CA GLY A 254 -1.83 -22.71 -20.37
C GLY A 254 -2.48 -23.95 -19.74
N LEU A 255 -2.47 -24.06 -18.41
CA LEU A 255 -3.09 -25.15 -17.67
C LEU A 255 -4.60 -24.86 -17.51
N LYS A 256 -5.42 -25.92 -17.64
CA LYS A 256 -6.85 -25.80 -17.39
C LYS A 256 -7.12 -25.53 -15.92
N ASN A 257 -7.78 -24.41 -15.63
CA ASN A 257 -8.22 -24.07 -14.29
C ASN A 257 -9.69 -24.37 -14.08
N GLU A 258 -10.02 -24.92 -12.91
CA GLU A 258 -11.39 -24.97 -12.43
C GLU A 258 -11.84 -23.59 -11.98
N ASN A 259 -13.04 -23.19 -12.36
CA ASN A 259 -13.64 -21.95 -11.90
C ASN A 259 -14.39 -22.19 -10.60
N PHE A 260 -13.80 -21.75 -9.50
CA PHE A 260 -14.42 -21.81 -8.16
C PHE A 260 -15.24 -20.56 -7.90
N ASN A 261 -16.48 -20.74 -7.44
CA ASN A 261 -17.27 -19.63 -6.91
C ASN A 261 -16.89 -19.35 -5.43
N SER A 262 -17.31 -18.20 -4.91
CA SER A 262 -16.95 -17.77 -3.54
C SER A 262 -17.30 -18.78 -2.45
N ARG A 263 -18.41 -19.56 -2.59
CA ARG A 263 -18.79 -20.61 -1.64
C ARG A 263 -17.84 -21.81 -1.67
N GLN A 264 -17.41 -22.19 -2.86
CA GLN A 264 -16.43 -23.27 -3.03
C GLN A 264 -15.06 -22.87 -2.46
N ILE A 265 -14.62 -21.65 -2.71
CA ILE A 265 -13.37 -21.11 -2.15
C ILE A 265 -13.42 -21.09 -0.61
N MET A 266 -14.54 -20.63 -0.04
CA MET A 266 -14.73 -20.65 1.43
C MET A 266 -14.69 -22.09 1.98
N SER A 267 -15.34 -23.04 1.32
CA SER A 267 -15.31 -24.46 1.73
C SER A 267 -13.90 -25.06 1.62
N ILE A 268 -13.11 -24.67 0.63
CA ILE A 268 -11.69 -25.07 0.51
C ILE A 268 -10.88 -24.49 1.68
N TYR A 269 -11.08 -23.22 2.00
CA TYR A 269 -10.42 -22.56 3.13
C TYR A 269 -10.74 -23.25 4.46
N GLU A 270 -12.03 -23.48 4.76
CA GLU A 270 -12.47 -24.15 5.99
C GLU A 270 -11.85 -25.55 6.15
N LYS A 271 -11.81 -26.34 5.07
CA LYS A 271 -11.16 -27.67 5.07
C LYS A 271 -9.64 -27.53 5.28
N ALA A 272 -9.00 -26.59 4.62
CA ALA A 272 -7.57 -26.36 4.75
C ALA A 272 -7.19 -25.95 6.18
N VAL A 273 -7.97 -25.07 6.82
CA VAL A 273 -7.79 -24.68 8.23
C VAL A 273 -7.95 -25.88 9.16
N GLN A 274 -8.97 -26.72 8.93
CA GLN A 274 -9.21 -27.91 9.73
C GLN A 274 -8.06 -28.91 9.63
N MET A 275 -7.52 -29.12 8.44
CA MET A 275 -6.40 -30.07 8.20
C MET A 275 -5.08 -29.50 8.75
N ALA A 276 -4.80 -28.22 8.56
CA ALA A 276 -3.63 -27.57 9.13
C ALA A 276 -3.61 -27.56 10.68
N GLY A 277 -4.78 -27.59 11.32
CA GLY A 277 -4.89 -27.73 12.77
C GLY A 277 -4.66 -29.15 13.30
N ASN A 278 -4.74 -30.17 12.46
CA ASN A 278 -4.62 -31.59 12.81
C ASN A 278 -3.28 -32.21 12.39
N GLU A 279 -2.62 -31.63 11.41
CA GLU A 279 -1.34 -32.09 10.85
C GLU A 279 -0.40 -30.89 10.73
N ASP A 280 0.91 -31.08 10.86
CA ASP A 280 1.93 -30.02 10.65
C ASP A 280 2.03 -29.57 9.17
N ILE A 281 0.91 -29.51 8.48
CA ILE A 281 0.82 -29.10 7.07
C ILE A 281 0.45 -27.64 7.00
N ASN A 282 1.22 -26.88 6.23
CA ASN A 282 0.91 -25.47 5.94
C ASN A 282 -0.40 -25.39 5.14
N LEU A 283 -1.30 -24.47 5.55
CA LEU A 283 -2.59 -24.20 4.90
C LEU A 283 -2.48 -24.09 3.38
N PHE A 284 -1.48 -23.39 2.89
CA PHE A 284 -1.24 -23.15 1.47
C PHE A 284 -0.74 -24.41 0.74
N GLU A 285 0.09 -25.19 1.39
CA GLU A 285 0.58 -26.46 0.84
C GLU A 285 -0.56 -27.45 0.65
N TYR A 286 -1.48 -27.54 1.61
CA TYR A 286 -2.69 -28.36 1.49
C TYR A 286 -3.54 -27.96 0.29
N VAL A 287 -3.80 -26.68 0.08
CA VAL A 287 -4.58 -26.19 -1.07
C VAL A 287 -3.86 -26.44 -2.39
N ARG A 288 -2.57 -26.21 -2.42
CA ARG A 288 -1.72 -26.41 -3.60
C ARG A 288 -1.74 -27.86 -4.07
N LEU A 289 -1.63 -28.81 -3.15
CA LEU A 289 -1.60 -30.24 -3.46
C LEU A 289 -2.97 -30.79 -3.83
N ASN A 290 -4.04 -30.39 -3.14
CA ASN A 290 -5.35 -31.00 -3.27
C ASN A 290 -6.29 -30.35 -4.26
N TYR A 291 -6.14 -29.04 -4.51
CA TYR A 291 -7.07 -28.28 -5.35
C TYR A 291 -6.42 -27.60 -6.58
N LEU A 292 -5.14 -27.32 -6.53
CA LEU A 292 -4.45 -26.66 -7.61
C LEU A 292 -3.50 -27.59 -8.38
N HIS A 293 -3.41 -28.87 -7.97
CA HIS A 293 -2.65 -29.93 -8.65
C HIS A 293 -1.21 -29.56 -9.04
N ILE A 294 -0.58 -28.68 -8.25
CA ILE A 294 0.82 -28.31 -8.47
C ILE A 294 1.68 -29.34 -7.73
N LYS A 295 2.31 -30.23 -8.47
CA LYS A 295 3.37 -31.08 -7.94
C LYS A 295 4.67 -30.30 -8.00
N ASP A 296 5.45 -30.32 -6.92
CA ASP A 296 6.81 -29.80 -6.95
C ASP A 296 7.62 -30.65 -7.93
N ASN A 297 8.17 -30.00 -8.97
CA ASN A 297 9.18 -30.58 -9.83
C ASN A 297 10.56 -30.26 -9.26
#